data_c9d636d5d5c2c08f02af523f04d38c61
#
_entry.id   c9d636d5d5c2c08f02af523f04d38c61
#
_cell.length_a   1.000
_cell.length_b   1.000
_cell.length_c   1.000
_cell.angle_alpha   90.00
_cell.angle_beta   90.00
_cell.angle_gamma   90.00
#
_symmetry.space_group_name_H-M   'P 1'
#
loop_
_entity.id
_entity.type
_entity.pdbx_description
1 polymer ?
#
loop_
_entity_poly.entity_id
_entity_poly.type
_entity_poly.pdbx_seq_one_letter_code
_entity_poly.pdbx_strand_id
1 'polypeptide(L)'
;MEIIMRTMSADREHGPAQPSIELTRREFLKGAGILTGTLAASSILSALAPSHVWALELKTLASAQGDALLQMGKVLYPHKGLPDAVYALLAKDLDGAAGKDPKTAQMLGEGVAALDKAAGGSFATASDAKKLEAVKSLQGTPFFNTVRGQCITSLYDNEMAFAHFGYPGPSWDKGGYILRGFNDLKWLPDPPAAASPAPYKA
;
A
#
# COMPACT_ATOMS: atom_id res chain seq x y z
N MET A 1 26.43 50.70 51.36
CA MET A 1 25.25 49.81 51.27
C MET A 1 25.47 48.95 50.08
N GLU A 2 26.25 47.85 50.25
CA GLU A 2 26.69 46.93 49.22
C GLU A 2 25.69 45.78 49.13
N ILE A 3 25.15 45.57 47.91
CA ILE A 3 24.27 44.43 47.60
C ILE A 3 25.14 43.30 47.02
N ILE A 4 25.35 42.31 47.84
CA ILE A 4 26.05 41.07 47.44
C ILE A 4 25.15 40.27 46.52
N MET A 5 25.49 40.19 45.23
CA MET A 5 24.90 39.20 44.29
C MET A 5 25.53 37.84 44.56
N ARG A 6 24.70 36.94 45.07
CA ARG A 6 25.04 35.52 45.26
C ARG A 6 24.71 34.74 44.01
N THR A 7 25.72 34.37 43.24
CA THR A 7 25.60 33.46 42.11
C THR A 7 25.27 32.04 42.59
N MET A 8 24.08 31.59 42.30
CA MET A 8 23.71 30.15 42.45
C MET A 8 24.26 29.37 41.25
N SER A 9 25.31 28.60 41.52
CA SER A 9 25.81 27.57 40.61
C SER A 9 24.83 26.40 40.61
N ALA A 10 24.17 26.12 39.50
CA ALA A 10 23.31 24.96 39.34
C ALA A 10 24.20 23.76 38.97
N ASP A 11 24.37 22.87 39.93
CA ASP A 11 24.91 21.52 39.69
C ASP A 11 23.98 20.80 38.73
N ARG A 12 24.45 20.52 37.51
CA ARG A 12 23.81 19.58 36.60
C ARG A 12 24.20 18.18 37.03
N GLU A 13 23.28 17.48 37.64
CA GLU A 13 23.39 16.02 37.83
C GLU A 13 23.58 15.35 36.48
N HIS A 14 24.69 14.65 36.33
CA HIS A 14 24.96 13.74 35.20
C HIS A 14 24.02 12.54 35.32
N GLY A 15 23.04 12.46 34.45
CA GLY A 15 22.29 11.23 34.22
C GLY A 15 23.20 10.10 33.68
N PRO A 16 22.82 8.81 33.82
CA PRO A 16 23.67 7.69 33.49
C PRO A 16 24.07 7.77 32.00
N ALA A 17 25.39 7.68 31.75
CA ALA A 17 25.96 7.68 30.42
C ALA A 17 25.36 6.54 29.58
N GLN A 18 24.70 6.88 28.49
CA GLN A 18 24.29 5.91 27.49
C GLN A 18 25.55 5.34 26.84
N PRO A 19 25.63 4.00 26.65
CA PRO A 19 26.77 3.41 25.97
C PRO A 19 26.80 3.90 24.50
N SER A 20 27.76 4.76 24.19
CA SER A 20 28.05 5.15 22.83
C SER A 20 28.70 3.97 22.13
N ILE A 21 27.98 3.31 21.23
CA ILE A 21 28.55 2.30 20.35
C ILE A 21 29.40 3.05 19.30
N GLU A 22 30.72 3.10 19.52
CA GLU A 22 31.67 3.65 18.55
C GLU A 22 31.82 2.65 17.39
N LEU A 23 30.93 2.78 16.39
CA LEU A 23 31.09 2.07 15.13
C LEU A 23 32.24 2.67 14.34
N THR A 24 33.28 1.89 14.10
CA THR A 24 34.36 2.31 13.22
C THR A 24 33.84 2.43 11.78
N ARG A 25 34.45 3.36 10.98
CA ARG A 25 34.09 3.53 9.56
C ARG A 25 34.15 2.21 8.78
N ARG A 26 35.01 1.31 9.16
CA ARG A 26 35.16 -0.01 8.53
C ARG A 26 34.01 -0.95 8.86
N GLU A 27 33.48 -0.90 10.09
CA GLU A 27 32.31 -1.70 10.49
C GLU A 27 31.03 -1.14 9.89
N PHE A 28 30.90 0.17 9.78
CA PHE A 28 29.81 0.81 9.06
C PHE A 28 29.82 0.43 7.56
N LEU A 29 30.98 0.46 6.90
CA LEU A 29 31.08 0.08 5.49
C LEU A 29 30.86 -1.43 5.27
N LYS A 30 31.25 -2.29 6.20
CA LYS A 30 30.94 -3.73 6.15
C LYS A 30 29.44 -3.98 6.33
N GLY A 31 28.80 -3.29 7.29
CA GLY A 31 27.36 -3.37 7.51
C GLY A 31 26.57 -2.81 6.32
N ALA A 32 26.97 -1.67 5.77
CA ALA A 32 26.35 -1.07 4.60
C ALA A 32 26.54 -1.94 3.33
N GLY A 33 27.68 -2.61 3.19
CA GLY A 33 27.94 -3.54 2.08
C GLY A 33 27.03 -4.78 2.13
N ILE A 34 26.73 -5.30 3.30
CA ILE A 34 25.81 -6.43 3.47
C ILE A 34 24.35 -5.96 3.19
N LEU A 35 23.95 -4.79 3.68
CA LEU A 35 22.61 -4.24 3.41
C LEU A 35 22.42 -3.94 1.92
N THR A 36 23.40 -3.30 1.27
CA THR A 36 23.32 -3.02 -0.17
C THR A 36 23.40 -4.28 -1.01
N GLY A 37 24.18 -5.29 -0.59
CA GLY A 37 24.24 -6.60 -1.25
C GLY A 37 22.92 -7.36 -1.17
N THR A 38 22.25 -7.38 -0.04
CA THR A 38 20.93 -8.02 0.13
C THR A 38 19.84 -7.26 -0.60
N LEU A 39 19.86 -5.93 -0.61
CA LEU A 39 18.92 -5.11 -1.38
C LEU A 39 19.15 -5.25 -2.89
N ALA A 40 20.39 -5.29 -3.36
CA ALA A 40 20.70 -5.52 -4.76
C ALA A 40 20.32 -6.94 -5.22
N ALA A 41 20.58 -7.96 -4.39
CA ALA A 41 20.18 -9.34 -4.68
C ALA A 41 18.65 -9.49 -4.70
N SER A 42 17.93 -8.82 -3.79
CA SER A 42 16.47 -8.79 -3.80
C SER A 42 15.91 -8.06 -5.04
N SER A 43 16.59 -6.99 -5.48
CA SER A 43 16.18 -6.25 -6.68
C SER A 43 16.41 -7.06 -7.96
N ILE A 44 17.53 -7.81 -8.06
CA ILE A 44 17.80 -8.69 -9.20
C ILE A 44 16.84 -9.88 -9.19
N LEU A 45 16.60 -10.49 -8.04
CA LEU A 45 15.63 -11.57 -7.90
C LEU A 45 14.19 -11.09 -8.21
N SER A 46 13.84 -9.86 -7.83
CA SER A 46 12.53 -9.28 -8.18
C SER A 46 12.38 -9.02 -9.68
N ALA A 47 13.46 -8.68 -10.37
CA ALA A 47 13.44 -8.49 -11.82
C ALA A 47 13.39 -9.82 -12.60
N LEU A 48 13.87 -10.91 -11.98
CA LEU A 48 13.86 -12.26 -12.56
C LEU A 48 12.66 -13.09 -12.15
N ALA A 49 11.96 -12.72 -11.07
CA ALA A 49 10.77 -13.41 -10.61
C ALA A 49 9.55 -13.00 -11.43
N PRO A 50 8.73 -13.94 -11.91
CA PRO A 50 7.53 -13.64 -12.70
C PRO A 50 6.45 -12.93 -11.92
N SER A 51 6.58 -12.75 -10.61
CA SER A 51 5.56 -12.14 -9.76
C SER A 51 6.14 -11.33 -8.60
N HIS A 52 5.45 -10.25 -8.26
CA HIS A 52 5.79 -9.39 -7.11
C HIS A 52 5.18 -9.90 -5.77
N VAL A 53 4.35 -10.92 -5.82
CA VAL A 53 3.65 -11.48 -4.65
C VAL A 53 4.58 -12.37 -3.80
N TRP A 54 5.66 -12.90 -4.37
CA TRP A 54 6.64 -13.67 -3.60
C TRP A 54 7.33 -12.84 -2.48
N ALA A 55 7.36 -11.51 -2.62
CA ALA A 55 7.86 -10.61 -1.57
C ALA A 55 6.90 -10.52 -0.37
N LEU A 56 5.67 -10.99 -0.52
CA LEU A 56 4.70 -11.11 0.55
C LEU A 56 4.68 -12.58 0.99
N GLU A 57 5.08 -12.84 2.21
CA GLU A 57 4.93 -14.18 2.79
C GLU A 57 3.45 -14.52 2.93
N LEU A 58 2.91 -15.24 1.94
CA LEU A 58 1.59 -15.84 2.01
C LEU A 58 1.67 -17.11 2.85
N LYS A 59 0.70 -17.30 3.75
CA LYS A 59 0.69 -18.41 4.71
C LYS A 59 -0.29 -19.52 4.33
N THR A 60 -1.36 -19.18 3.64
CA THR A 60 -2.48 -20.07 3.33
C THR A 60 -2.60 -20.28 1.84
N LEU A 61 -2.49 -19.21 1.05
CA LEU A 61 -2.57 -19.26 -0.39
C LEU A 61 -1.21 -19.60 -1.03
N ALA A 62 -1.23 -20.36 -2.10
CA ALA A 62 -0.03 -20.57 -2.89
C ALA A 62 0.40 -19.27 -3.61
N SER A 63 1.70 -19.10 -3.87
CA SER A 63 2.23 -17.91 -4.56
C SER A 63 1.54 -17.65 -5.90
N ALA A 64 1.28 -18.69 -6.71
CA ALA A 64 0.55 -18.56 -7.97
C ALA A 64 -0.88 -18.02 -7.80
N GLN A 65 -1.55 -18.38 -6.70
CA GLN A 65 -2.88 -17.83 -6.39
C GLN A 65 -2.80 -16.36 -6.02
N GLY A 66 -1.78 -15.98 -5.23
CA GLY A 66 -1.51 -14.59 -4.91
C GLY A 66 -1.24 -13.75 -6.16
N ASP A 67 -0.47 -14.29 -7.12
CA ASP A 67 -0.22 -13.63 -8.41
C ASP A 67 -1.50 -13.42 -9.21
N ALA A 68 -2.34 -14.43 -9.29
CA ALA A 68 -3.63 -14.31 -9.96
C ALA A 68 -4.52 -13.25 -9.31
N LEU A 69 -4.57 -13.19 -7.97
CA LEU A 69 -5.34 -12.18 -7.24
C LEU A 69 -4.79 -10.76 -7.45
N LEU A 70 -3.46 -10.58 -7.45
CA LEU A 70 -2.83 -9.32 -7.81
C LEU A 70 -3.24 -8.87 -9.21
N GLN A 71 -3.13 -9.75 -10.19
CA GLN A 71 -3.50 -9.45 -11.57
C GLN A 71 -4.99 -9.17 -11.72
N MET A 72 -5.84 -9.89 -10.98
CA MET A 72 -7.29 -9.61 -10.96
C MET A 72 -7.56 -8.22 -10.38
N GLY A 73 -6.85 -7.79 -9.33
CA GLY A 73 -6.94 -6.44 -8.78
C GLY A 73 -6.60 -5.37 -9.83
N LYS A 74 -5.56 -5.59 -10.64
CA LYS A 74 -5.18 -4.68 -11.74
C LYS A 74 -6.23 -4.61 -12.85
N VAL A 75 -6.93 -5.71 -13.12
CA VAL A 75 -8.03 -5.72 -14.11
C VAL A 75 -9.26 -5.00 -13.58
N LEU A 76 -9.59 -5.20 -12.29
CA LEU A 76 -10.77 -4.59 -11.66
C LEU A 76 -10.62 -3.08 -11.47
N TYR A 77 -9.43 -2.64 -11.07
CA TYR A 77 -9.10 -1.24 -10.76
C TYR A 77 -7.80 -0.83 -11.44
N PRO A 78 -7.83 -0.59 -12.76
CA PRO A 78 -6.64 -0.27 -13.55
C PRO A 78 -6.20 1.17 -13.30
N HIS A 79 -5.15 1.34 -12.52
CA HIS A 79 -4.53 2.64 -12.28
C HIS A 79 -3.17 2.71 -12.94
N LYS A 80 -3.01 3.67 -13.84
CA LYS A 80 -1.73 3.90 -14.51
C LYS A 80 -0.70 4.42 -13.51
N GLY A 81 0.42 3.72 -13.38
CA GLY A 81 1.54 4.13 -12.52
C GLY A 81 1.37 3.78 -11.04
N LEU A 82 0.27 3.18 -10.60
CA LEU A 82 0.15 2.68 -9.24
C LEU A 82 1.09 1.49 -9.05
N PRO A 83 1.97 1.50 -8.01
CA PRO A 83 2.93 0.42 -7.78
C PRO A 83 2.26 -0.94 -7.57
N ASP A 84 2.86 -2.01 -8.10
CA ASP A 84 2.38 -3.38 -7.91
C ASP A 84 2.33 -3.79 -6.43
N ALA A 85 3.16 -3.18 -5.58
CA ALA A 85 3.13 -3.37 -4.14
C ALA A 85 1.75 -3.07 -3.52
N VAL A 86 1.00 -2.09 -4.07
CA VAL A 86 -0.36 -1.76 -3.61
C VAL A 86 -1.32 -2.89 -3.95
N TYR A 87 -1.25 -3.43 -5.16
CA TYR A 87 -2.07 -4.58 -5.57
C TYR A 87 -1.68 -5.88 -4.84
N ALA A 88 -0.40 -6.01 -4.45
CA ALA A 88 0.06 -7.15 -3.66
C ALA A 88 -0.57 -7.18 -2.26
N LEU A 89 -0.93 -6.04 -1.68
CA LEU A 89 -1.67 -5.98 -0.41
C LEU A 89 -3.02 -6.70 -0.50
N LEU A 90 -3.71 -6.63 -1.64
CA LEU A 90 -4.93 -7.40 -1.87
C LEU A 90 -4.71 -8.91 -1.66
N ALA A 91 -3.64 -9.46 -2.24
CA ALA A 91 -3.32 -10.88 -2.09
C ALA A 91 -3.00 -11.23 -0.62
N LYS A 92 -2.29 -10.34 0.09
CA LYS A 92 -1.98 -10.50 1.53
C LYS A 92 -3.23 -10.47 2.40
N ASP A 93 -4.14 -9.55 2.14
CA ASP A 93 -5.37 -9.40 2.94
C ASP A 93 -6.30 -10.60 2.72
N LEU A 94 -6.41 -11.07 1.46
CA LEU A 94 -7.17 -12.27 1.14
C LEU A 94 -6.52 -13.55 1.71
N ASP A 95 -5.19 -13.64 1.75
CA ASP A 95 -4.47 -14.71 2.44
C ASP A 95 -4.78 -14.71 3.94
N GLY A 96 -4.78 -13.53 4.55
CA GLY A 96 -5.16 -13.38 5.95
C GLY A 96 -6.60 -13.78 6.24
N ALA A 97 -7.53 -13.51 5.32
CA ALA A 97 -8.92 -13.94 5.42
C ALA A 97 -9.05 -15.47 5.24
N ALA A 98 -8.34 -16.05 4.27
CA ALA A 98 -8.28 -17.48 4.03
C ALA A 98 -7.72 -18.25 5.23
N GLY A 99 -6.73 -17.70 5.93
CA GLY A 99 -6.17 -18.29 7.14
C GLY A 99 -7.12 -18.31 8.32
N LYS A 100 -8.16 -17.47 8.33
CA LYS A 100 -9.17 -17.40 9.39
C LYS A 100 -10.39 -18.28 9.12
N ASP A 101 -10.70 -18.52 7.86
CA ASP A 101 -11.88 -19.28 7.44
C ASP A 101 -11.57 -20.23 6.28
N PRO A 102 -11.61 -21.56 6.53
CA PRO A 102 -11.36 -22.56 5.50
C PRO A 102 -12.31 -22.47 4.29
N LYS A 103 -13.55 -21.99 4.48
CA LYS A 103 -14.49 -21.81 3.36
C LYS A 103 -14.03 -20.69 2.45
N THR A 104 -13.48 -19.62 3.00
CA THR A 104 -12.87 -18.54 2.24
C THR A 104 -11.63 -19.05 1.50
N ALA A 105 -10.78 -19.86 2.12
CA ALA A 105 -9.63 -20.46 1.45
C ALA A 105 -10.06 -21.33 0.24
N GLN A 106 -11.05 -22.19 0.43
CA GLN A 106 -11.60 -23.01 -0.64
C GLN A 106 -12.18 -22.17 -1.78
N MET A 107 -13.03 -21.20 -1.46
CA MET A 107 -13.65 -20.29 -2.44
C MET A 107 -12.60 -19.55 -3.26
N LEU A 108 -11.53 -19.03 -2.63
CA LEU A 108 -10.44 -18.34 -3.32
C LEU A 108 -9.67 -19.29 -4.23
N GLY A 109 -9.38 -20.51 -3.76
CA GLY A 109 -8.72 -21.54 -4.58
C GLY A 109 -9.53 -21.93 -5.81
N GLU A 110 -10.82 -22.22 -5.64
CA GLU A 110 -11.75 -22.55 -6.71
C GLU A 110 -11.93 -21.39 -7.69
N GLY A 111 -12.01 -20.16 -7.17
CA GLY A 111 -12.14 -18.94 -7.97
C GLY A 111 -10.91 -18.67 -8.84
N VAL A 112 -9.70 -18.86 -8.31
CA VAL A 112 -8.47 -18.76 -9.11
C VAL A 112 -8.39 -19.85 -10.15
N ALA A 113 -8.75 -21.09 -9.82
CA ALA A 113 -8.81 -22.18 -10.81
C ALA A 113 -9.82 -21.88 -11.94
N ALA A 114 -10.94 -21.24 -11.61
CA ALA A 114 -11.92 -20.79 -12.60
C ALA A 114 -11.36 -19.67 -13.50
N LEU A 115 -10.58 -18.73 -12.94
CA LEU A 115 -9.87 -17.69 -13.74
C LEU A 115 -8.89 -18.33 -14.71
N ASP A 116 -8.06 -19.27 -14.24
CA ASP A 116 -7.08 -19.98 -15.06
C ASP A 116 -7.76 -20.73 -16.20
N LYS A 117 -8.85 -21.43 -15.89
CA LYS A 117 -9.66 -22.12 -16.90
C LYS A 117 -10.24 -21.17 -17.95
N ALA A 118 -10.80 -20.05 -17.51
CA ALA A 118 -11.38 -19.04 -18.41
C ALA A 118 -10.33 -18.35 -19.28
N ALA A 119 -9.12 -18.15 -18.77
CA ALA A 119 -7.99 -17.60 -19.52
C ALA A 119 -7.35 -18.60 -20.48
N GLY A 120 -7.68 -19.90 -20.38
CA GLY A 120 -7.09 -20.98 -21.18
C GLY A 120 -5.65 -21.33 -20.75
N GLY A 121 -5.32 -21.12 -19.49
CA GLY A 121 -4.00 -21.36 -18.88
C GLY A 121 -3.82 -20.44 -17.66
N SER A 122 -2.58 -20.19 -17.23
CA SER A 122 -2.34 -19.30 -16.09
C SER A 122 -2.89 -17.88 -16.36
N PHE A 123 -3.86 -17.48 -15.57
CA PHE A 123 -4.45 -16.14 -15.63
C PHE A 123 -3.39 -15.04 -15.39
N ALA A 124 -2.47 -15.29 -14.46
CA ALA A 124 -1.44 -14.31 -14.11
C ALA A 124 -0.58 -13.89 -15.33
N THR A 125 -0.31 -14.81 -16.24
CA THR A 125 0.54 -14.59 -17.42
C THR A 125 -0.25 -14.40 -18.72
N ALA A 126 -1.59 -14.47 -18.67
CA ALA A 126 -2.45 -14.27 -19.84
C ALA A 126 -2.35 -12.83 -20.38
N SER A 127 -2.74 -12.62 -21.64
CA SER A 127 -2.85 -11.28 -22.21
C SER A 127 -3.96 -10.48 -21.54
N ASP A 128 -3.86 -9.15 -21.55
CA ASP A 128 -4.84 -8.27 -20.90
C ASP A 128 -6.27 -8.48 -21.39
N ALA A 129 -6.44 -8.75 -22.70
CA ALA A 129 -7.74 -9.08 -23.27
C ALA A 129 -8.33 -10.35 -22.65
N LYS A 130 -7.53 -11.44 -22.56
CA LYS A 130 -7.97 -12.70 -21.94
C LYS A 130 -8.23 -12.54 -20.45
N LYS A 131 -7.41 -11.76 -19.74
CA LYS A 131 -7.66 -11.44 -18.32
C LYS A 131 -9.00 -10.75 -18.14
N LEU A 132 -9.29 -9.74 -18.95
CA LEU A 132 -10.56 -9.01 -18.89
C LEU A 132 -11.76 -9.93 -19.17
N GLU A 133 -11.68 -10.78 -20.17
CA GLU A 133 -12.75 -11.75 -20.50
C GLU A 133 -12.95 -12.78 -19.36
N ALA A 134 -11.86 -13.31 -18.81
CA ALA A 134 -11.92 -14.25 -17.69
C ALA A 134 -12.58 -13.61 -16.46
N VAL A 135 -12.20 -12.37 -16.10
CA VAL A 135 -12.81 -11.64 -14.97
C VAL A 135 -14.29 -11.35 -15.23
N LYS A 136 -14.67 -10.96 -16.45
CA LYS A 136 -16.08 -10.75 -16.84
C LYS A 136 -16.92 -12.01 -16.72
N SER A 137 -16.36 -13.17 -17.10
CA SER A 137 -17.09 -14.44 -17.03
C SER A 137 -17.44 -14.87 -15.60
N LEU A 138 -16.70 -14.38 -14.61
CA LEU A 138 -16.93 -14.67 -13.19
C LEU A 138 -17.74 -13.58 -12.47
N GLN A 139 -18.20 -12.57 -13.19
CA GLN A 139 -18.97 -11.47 -12.60
C GLN A 139 -20.19 -11.97 -11.85
N GLY A 140 -20.43 -11.45 -10.64
CA GLY A 140 -21.55 -11.84 -9.79
C GLY A 140 -21.34 -13.11 -8.96
N THR A 141 -20.26 -13.86 -9.17
CA THR A 141 -19.93 -15.00 -8.30
C THR A 141 -19.48 -14.53 -6.90
N PRO A 142 -19.62 -15.36 -5.85
CA PRO A 142 -19.12 -15.05 -4.52
C PRO A 142 -17.62 -14.70 -4.53
N PHE A 143 -16.81 -15.42 -5.30
CA PHE A 143 -15.38 -15.14 -5.48
C PHE A 143 -15.15 -13.72 -6.03
N PHE A 144 -15.79 -13.39 -7.15
CA PHE A 144 -15.66 -12.04 -7.75
C PHE A 144 -16.07 -10.94 -6.79
N ASN A 145 -17.19 -11.10 -6.08
CA ASN A 145 -17.70 -10.09 -5.15
C ASN A 145 -16.75 -9.91 -3.95
N THR A 146 -16.20 -11.01 -3.42
CA THR A 146 -15.24 -10.97 -2.31
C THR A 146 -13.95 -10.26 -2.73
N VAL A 147 -13.35 -10.65 -3.87
CA VAL A 147 -12.12 -10.02 -4.36
C VAL A 147 -12.36 -8.54 -4.67
N ARG A 148 -13.45 -8.21 -5.36
CA ARG A 148 -13.80 -6.82 -5.68
C ARG A 148 -14.01 -5.98 -4.42
N GLY A 149 -14.71 -6.50 -3.43
CA GLY A 149 -14.93 -5.81 -2.15
C GLY A 149 -13.63 -5.57 -1.40
N GLN A 150 -12.78 -6.58 -1.31
CA GLN A 150 -11.46 -6.43 -0.67
C GLN A 150 -10.55 -5.46 -1.41
N CYS A 151 -10.61 -5.39 -2.75
CA CYS A 151 -9.86 -4.40 -3.53
C CYS A 151 -10.09 -2.98 -3.05
N ILE A 152 -11.34 -2.61 -2.74
CA ILE A 152 -11.66 -1.23 -2.33
C ILE A 152 -10.87 -0.87 -1.07
N THR A 153 -10.87 -1.73 -0.08
CA THR A 153 -10.14 -1.48 1.17
C THR A 153 -8.63 -1.56 0.96
N SER A 154 -8.13 -2.65 0.36
CA SER A 154 -6.69 -2.87 0.21
C SER A 154 -6.00 -1.82 -0.68
N LEU A 155 -6.67 -1.33 -1.73
CA LEU A 155 -6.08 -0.34 -2.63
C LEU A 155 -6.23 1.09 -2.11
N TYR A 156 -7.39 1.45 -1.56
CA TYR A 156 -7.69 2.85 -1.28
C TYR A 156 -7.59 3.25 0.19
N ASP A 157 -7.32 2.29 1.08
CA ASP A 157 -7.05 2.58 2.50
C ASP A 157 -5.57 2.30 2.83
N ASN A 158 -4.67 2.89 2.03
CA ASN A 158 -3.24 2.82 2.32
C ASN A 158 -2.48 4.06 1.83
N GLU A 159 -1.41 4.39 2.53
CA GLU A 159 -0.62 5.61 2.31
C GLU A 159 0.08 5.63 0.94
N MET A 160 0.46 4.48 0.38
CA MET A 160 1.09 4.43 -0.95
C MET A 160 0.11 4.84 -2.04
N ALA A 161 -1.16 4.41 -1.92
CA ALA A 161 -2.21 4.83 -2.83
C ALA A 161 -2.56 6.31 -2.62
N PHE A 162 -2.63 6.78 -1.37
CA PHE A 162 -2.85 8.19 -1.04
C PHE A 162 -1.79 9.07 -1.70
N ALA A 163 -0.50 8.73 -1.57
CA ALA A 163 0.59 9.46 -2.19
C ALA A 163 0.48 9.49 -3.72
N HIS A 164 0.10 8.35 -4.33
CA HIS A 164 -0.07 8.26 -5.78
C HIS A 164 -1.21 9.15 -6.30
N PHE A 165 -2.34 9.20 -5.59
CA PHE A 165 -3.51 9.99 -5.98
C PHE A 165 -3.45 11.44 -5.48
N GLY A 166 -2.45 11.82 -4.70
CA GLY A 166 -2.36 13.14 -4.09
C GLY A 166 -3.39 13.37 -2.96
N TYR A 167 -3.92 12.29 -2.37
CA TYR A 167 -4.82 12.38 -1.24
C TYR A 167 -4.02 12.52 0.06
N PRO A 168 -4.23 13.58 0.87
CA PRO A 168 -3.44 13.83 2.09
C PRO A 168 -3.81 12.95 3.29
N GLY A 169 -4.65 11.94 3.07
CA GLY A 169 -5.16 11.06 4.13
C GLY A 169 -6.38 11.64 4.86
N PRO A 170 -6.94 10.91 5.81
CA PRO A 170 -8.08 11.33 6.61
C PRO A 170 -7.77 12.61 7.39
N SER A 171 -8.78 13.40 7.66
CA SER A 171 -8.64 14.70 8.35
C SER A 171 -9.18 14.71 9.77
N TRP A 172 -9.87 13.64 10.20
CA TRP A 172 -10.50 13.58 11.52
C TRP A 172 -9.52 13.70 12.67
N ASP A 173 -8.34 13.08 12.55
CA ASP A 173 -7.23 13.12 13.52
C ASP A 173 -6.38 14.40 13.41
N LYS A 174 -6.61 15.21 12.36
CA LYS A 174 -5.86 16.43 12.05
C LYS A 174 -6.68 17.71 12.20
N GLY A 175 -7.73 17.67 13.02
CA GLY A 175 -8.62 18.79 13.28
C GLY A 175 -9.79 18.97 12.30
N GLY A 176 -10.10 17.94 11.51
CA GLY A 176 -11.20 17.94 10.56
C GLY A 176 -10.96 18.78 9.31
N TYR A 177 -12.03 19.18 8.63
CA TYR A 177 -11.97 19.87 7.33
C TYR A 177 -12.05 21.41 7.43
N ILE A 178 -12.07 22.00 8.63
CA ILE A 178 -12.22 23.44 8.81
C ILE A 178 -11.16 24.25 8.07
N LEU A 179 -9.92 23.74 8.07
CA LEU A 179 -8.76 24.38 7.42
C LEU A 179 -8.14 23.49 6.31
N ARG A 180 -8.83 22.45 5.87
CA ARG A 180 -8.32 21.47 4.91
C ARG A 180 -9.38 21.13 3.87
N GLY A 181 -8.94 20.72 2.67
CA GLY A 181 -9.84 20.31 1.59
C GLY A 181 -10.46 21.47 0.82
N PHE A 182 -10.07 22.70 1.11
CA PHE A 182 -10.48 23.89 0.35
C PHE A 182 -9.36 24.29 -0.61
N ASN A 183 -9.71 24.48 -1.89
CA ASN A 183 -8.77 24.87 -2.95
C ASN A 183 -7.61 23.86 -3.22
N ASP A 184 -7.80 22.58 -2.87
CA ASP A 184 -6.79 21.55 -3.09
C ASP A 184 -6.75 21.09 -4.56
N LEU A 185 -7.83 21.28 -5.29
CA LEU A 185 -8.01 20.84 -6.67
C LEU A 185 -7.53 21.90 -7.68
N LYS A 186 -6.24 22.07 -7.81
CA LYS A 186 -5.63 23.05 -8.73
C LYS A 186 -5.83 22.73 -10.22
N TRP A 187 -6.27 21.54 -10.54
CA TRP A 187 -6.53 21.07 -11.91
C TRP A 187 -7.97 21.29 -12.36
N LEU A 188 -8.87 21.56 -11.42
CA LEU A 188 -10.27 21.86 -11.72
C LEU A 188 -10.39 23.35 -12.05
N PRO A 189 -10.86 23.74 -13.26
CA PRO A 189 -11.08 25.14 -13.57
C PRO A 189 -12.17 25.71 -12.67
N ASP A 190 -12.03 26.97 -12.32
CA ASP A 190 -13.06 27.70 -11.59
C ASP A 190 -14.38 27.68 -12.36
N PRO A 191 -15.54 27.53 -11.68
CA PRO A 191 -16.82 27.60 -12.35
C PRO A 191 -17.01 29.00 -12.97
N PRO A 192 -17.67 29.11 -14.12
CA PRO A 192 -17.95 30.41 -14.74
C PRO A 192 -18.77 31.27 -13.76
N ALA A 193 -18.51 32.57 -13.74
CA ALA A 193 -19.15 33.51 -12.81
C ALA A 193 -20.70 33.45 -12.87
N ALA A 194 -21.27 33.12 -14.05
CA ALA A 194 -22.70 32.93 -14.21
C ALA A 194 -23.26 31.70 -13.48
N ALA A 195 -22.44 30.71 -13.15
CA ALA A 195 -22.84 29.52 -12.39
C ALA A 195 -22.64 29.69 -10.88
N SER A 196 -22.03 30.79 -10.43
CA SER A 196 -21.82 31.07 -9.01
C SER A 196 -23.07 31.72 -8.42
N PRO A 197 -23.58 31.25 -7.26
CA PRO A 197 -24.68 31.91 -6.59
C PRO A 197 -24.28 33.31 -6.10
N ALA A 198 -25.22 34.21 -6.02
CA ALA A 198 -24.98 35.52 -5.43
C ALA A 198 -24.53 35.37 -3.97
N PRO A 199 -23.59 36.21 -3.49
CA PRO A 199 -23.17 36.17 -2.10
C PRO A 199 -24.37 36.28 -1.15
N TYR A 200 -24.41 35.42 -0.14
CA TYR A 200 -25.43 35.51 0.90
C TYR A 200 -25.27 36.87 1.63
N LYS A 201 -26.31 37.67 1.60
CA LYS A 201 -26.38 38.90 2.38
C LYS A 201 -27.16 38.56 3.64
N ALA A 202 -26.49 38.54 4.79
CA ALA A 202 -27.09 38.38 6.11
C ALA A 202 -27.97 39.60 6.45
#